data_624334b632b67ed9c1a3178d9da600c4
#
_entry.id   624334b632b67ed9c1a3178d9da600c4
#
_cell.length_a   1.000
_cell.length_b   1.000
_cell.length_c   1.000
_cell.angle_alpha   90.00
_cell.angle_beta   90.00
_cell.angle_gamma   90.00
#
_symmetry.space_group_name_H-M   'P 1'
#
loop_
_entity.id
_entity.type
_entity.pdbx_description
1 polymer ?
#
loop_
_entity_poly.entity_id
_entity_poly.type
_entity_poly.pdbx_seq_one_letter_code
_entity_poly.pdbx_strand_id
1 'polypeptide(L)'
;MGEVLIFTGRRRLAFHGSVQAGEFTYTMAVNVCDIVPVGHSHIFADKTVDIAVLADRPRISALTVEEMNCPTVYLAGDSTVTDQPGDYPYYPGTCYCGWGQMLPAYLDARLSVSNHSHSGLTTDTFRKEGHYAVIEQYSRPGDYVFYQFGHNDQKLPKLQAKDGYQANLHRYIKENQARGVYPVLVTPIARNTWRLRDQTYLDLLEEFADVCLELGAQYNIPVLDLHAHSKEYVLEKGLQDAKPIFFPGDYTHTNDFGAYKMAGYVAEEIREKCSGYSERAYAYLAECCLLYTSPSPRD
;
A
#
# COMPACT_ATOMS: atom_id res chain seq x y z
N MET A 1 -0.24 11.44 -28.37
CA MET A 1 0.05 11.05 -26.98
C MET A 1 -0.38 9.61 -26.80
N GLY A 2 0.40 8.81 -26.12
CA GLY A 2 0.09 7.41 -25.80
C GLY A 2 0.22 7.19 -24.29
N GLU A 3 -0.63 6.32 -23.75
CA GLU A 3 -0.57 5.91 -22.35
C GLU A 3 0.64 4.98 -22.16
N VAL A 4 1.38 5.19 -21.07
CA VAL A 4 2.52 4.38 -20.67
C VAL A 4 2.36 3.99 -19.21
N LEU A 5 2.54 2.68 -18.94
CA LEU A 5 2.67 2.17 -17.57
C LEU A 5 4.04 1.50 -17.44
N ILE A 6 4.74 1.78 -16.34
CA ILE A 6 5.99 1.12 -15.97
C ILE A 6 5.76 0.40 -14.64
N PHE A 7 6.03 -0.88 -14.65
CA PHE A 7 5.95 -1.72 -13.46
C PHE A 7 7.33 -2.24 -13.06
N THR A 8 7.53 -2.43 -11.77
CA THR A 8 8.72 -3.09 -11.21
C THR A 8 8.32 -4.29 -10.36
N GLY A 9 9.21 -5.26 -10.24
CA GLY A 9 8.98 -6.45 -9.45
C GLY A 9 7.65 -7.13 -9.78
N ARG A 10 6.91 -7.53 -8.78
CA ARG A 10 5.61 -8.18 -8.97
C ARG A 10 4.51 -7.14 -9.25
N ARG A 11 4.57 -6.51 -10.44
CA ARG A 11 3.55 -5.58 -10.94
C ARG A 11 3.33 -4.35 -10.03
N ARG A 12 4.37 -3.85 -9.39
CA ARG A 12 4.31 -2.56 -8.67
C ARG A 12 4.35 -1.43 -9.70
N LEU A 13 3.34 -0.59 -9.69
CA LEU A 13 3.24 0.54 -10.62
C LEU A 13 4.24 1.63 -10.23
N ALA A 14 5.26 1.84 -11.06
CA ALA A 14 6.23 2.91 -10.86
C ALA A 14 5.85 4.19 -11.61
N PHE A 15 5.19 4.06 -12.77
CA PHE A 15 4.73 5.19 -13.56
C PHE A 15 3.43 4.88 -14.28
N HIS A 16 2.55 5.87 -14.33
CA HIS A 16 1.36 5.89 -15.17
C HIS A 16 1.17 7.31 -15.72
N GLY A 17 1.10 7.45 -17.03
CA GLY A 17 0.87 8.75 -17.64
C GLY A 17 0.83 8.72 -19.16
N SER A 18 0.34 9.82 -19.73
CA SER A 18 0.36 10.03 -21.19
C SER A 18 1.64 10.71 -21.59
N VAL A 19 2.41 10.09 -22.51
CA VAL A 19 3.64 10.65 -23.06
C VAL A 19 3.47 11.03 -24.52
N GLN A 20 4.19 12.05 -24.95
CA GLN A 20 4.26 12.40 -26.37
C GLN A 20 5.11 11.36 -27.11
N ALA A 21 4.82 11.18 -28.41
CA ALA A 21 5.68 10.34 -29.25
C ALA A 21 7.11 10.92 -29.27
N GLY A 22 8.09 10.04 -29.07
CA GLY A 22 9.50 10.43 -28.99
C GLY A 22 10.21 9.67 -27.86
N GLU A 23 11.31 10.21 -27.41
CA GLU A 23 12.07 9.67 -26.29
C GLU A 23 11.53 10.23 -24.96
N PHE A 24 11.29 9.33 -24.01
CA PHE A 24 10.82 9.63 -22.66
C PHE A 24 11.78 8.98 -21.66
N THR A 25 12.29 9.78 -20.72
CA THR A 25 13.16 9.29 -19.65
C THR A 25 12.41 9.34 -18.32
N TYR A 26 12.45 8.24 -17.58
CA TYR A 26 11.87 8.17 -16.25
C TYR A 26 12.88 7.59 -15.26
N THR A 27 12.97 8.22 -14.09
CA THR A 27 13.83 7.77 -12.99
C THR A 27 12.97 7.31 -11.83
N MET A 28 13.27 6.14 -11.27
CA MET A 28 12.55 5.55 -10.13
C MET A 28 13.55 4.87 -9.19
N ALA A 29 13.20 4.80 -7.91
CA ALA A 29 13.92 3.98 -6.93
C ALA A 29 13.22 2.63 -6.80
N VAL A 30 14.00 1.56 -6.82
CA VAL A 30 13.52 0.18 -6.65
C VAL A 30 14.23 -0.46 -5.47
N ASN A 31 13.48 -0.98 -4.51
CA ASN A 31 14.06 -1.78 -3.43
C ASN A 31 14.19 -3.24 -3.87
N VAL A 32 15.32 -3.83 -3.57
CA VAL A 32 15.60 -5.27 -3.76
C VAL A 32 16.02 -5.83 -2.41
N CYS A 33 15.22 -6.74 -1.87
CA CYS A 33 15.51 -7.42 -0.61
C CYS A 33 14.85 -8.81 -0.59
N ASP A 34 15.24 -9.61 0.37
CA ASP A 34 14.64 -10.92 0.58
C ASP A 34 13.12 -10.82 0.83
N ILE A 35 12.40 -11.86 0.50
CA ILE A 35 10.94 -11.96 0.63
C ILE A 35 10.54 -13.27 1.30
N VAL A 36 9.35 -13.29 1.89
CA VAL A 36 8.63 -14.53 2.22
C VAL A 36 7.53 -14.70 1.17
N PRO A 37 7.67 -15.65 0.22
CA PRO A 37 6.66 -15.81 -0.84
C PRO A 37 5.33 -16.37 -0.32
N VAL A 38 4.27 -16.18 -1.12
CA VAL A 38 2.93 -16.72 -0.85
C VAL A 38 2.98 -18.24 -0.63
N GLY A 39 2.40 -18.70 0.49
CA GLY A 39 2.33 -20.12 0.82
C GLY A 39 3.61 -20.74 1.34
N HIS A 40 4.63 -19.93 1.60
CA HIS A 40 5.90 -20.35 2.19
C HIS A 40 6.11 -19.73 3.58
N SER A 41 6.87 -20.42 4.42
CA SER A 41 7.25 -19.97 5.77
C SER A 41 8.75 -19.69 5.90
N HIS A 42 9.47 -19.63 4.78
CA HIS A 42 10.90 -19.38 4.76
C HIS A 42 11.26 -18.23 3.82
N ILE A 43 12.35 -17.58 4.14
CA ILE A 43 12.86 -16.42 3.40
C ILE A 43 13.54 -16.90 2.12
N PHE A 44 13.21 -16.24 1.01
CA PHE A 44 13.87 -16.40 -0.28
C PHE A 44 14.69 -15.16 -0.59
N ALA A 45 15.92 -15.36 -1.02
CA ALA A 45 16.75 -14.27 -1.52
C ALA A 45 16.23 -13.79 -2.87
N ASP A 46 15.77 -12.54 -2.92
CA ASP A 46 15.48 -11.84 -4.17
C ASP A 46 16.60 -10.87 -4.48
N LYS A 47 17.24 -11.06 -5.63
CA LYS A 47 18.38 -10.26 -6.13
C LYS A 47 18.13 -9.73 -7.53
N THR A 48 16.88 -9.71 -7.96
CA THR A 48 16.50 -9.32 -9.32
C THR A 48 15.77 -7.99 -9.34
N VAL A 49 15.91 -7.27 -10.44
CA VAL A 49 15.10 -6.09 -10.77
C VAL A 49 14.33 -6.43 -12.03
N ASP A 50 13.03 -6.63 -11.88
CA ASP A 50 12.13 -6.85 -13.01
C ASP A 50 11.49 -5.53 -13.42
N ILE A 51 11.51 -5.21 -14.72
CA ILE A 51 10.88 -4.01 -15.26
C ILE A 51 9.99 -4.41 -16.43
N ALA A 52 8.71 -4.01 -16.38
CA ALA A 52 7.77 -4.18 -17.48
C ALA A 52 7.25 -2.81 -17.95
N VAL A 53 7.25 -2.60 -19.26
CA VAL A 53 6.74 -1.37 -19.88
C VAL A 53 5.56 -1.73 -20.78
N LEU A 54 4.40 -1.18 -20.49
CA LEU A 54 3.17 -1.33 -21.27
C LEU A 54 2.84 -0.02 -21.97
N ALA A 55 2.73 -0.07 -23.29
CA ALA A 55 2.34 1.05 -24.15
C ALA A 55 1.99 0.53 -25.55
N ASP A 56 1.52 1.38 -26.45
CA ASP A 56 1.44 1.02 -27.88
C ASP A 56 2.86 0.97 -28.48
N ARG A 57 3.37 -0.24 -28.74
CA ARG A 57 4.72 -0.52 -29.29
C ARG A 57 5.87 0.05 -28.44
N PRO A 58 5.96 -0.31 -27.13
CA PRO A 58 7.03 0.17 -26.27
C PRO A 58 8.41 -0.29 -26.76
N ARG A 59 9.42 0.56 -26.58
CA ARG A 59 10.83 0.24 -26.80
C ARG A 59 11.66 0.84 -25.67
N ILE A 60 12.54 0.05 -25.09
CA ILE A 60 13.56 0.56 -24.16
C ILE A 60 14.82 0.82 -24.97
N SER A 61 15.22 2.08 -25.08
CA SER A 61 16.42 2.51 -25.81
C SER A 61 17.68 2.44 -24.93
N ALA A 62 17.53 2.72 -23.63
CA ALA A 62 18.60 2.64 -22.65
C ALA A 62 18.03 2.30 -21.27
N LEU A 63 18.83 1.59 -20.48
CA LEU A 63 18.57 1.32 -19.07
C LEU A 63 19.88 1.57 -18.30
N THR A 64 19.83 2.47 -17.32
CA THR A 64 20.92 2.71 -16.38
C THR A 64 20.46 2.27 -15.00
N VAL A 65 21.26 1.49 -14.31
CA VAL A 65 21.00 1.03 -12.94
C VAL A 65 22.16 1.49 -12.07
N GLU A 66 21.86 2.23 -11.02
CA GLU A 66 22.84 2.76 -10.08
C GLU A 66 22.43 2.39 -8.65
N GLU A 67 23.41 2.04 -7.83
CA GLU A 67 23.17 1.83 -6.40
C GLU A 67 22.91 3.17 -5.72
N MET A 68 21.83 3.24 -4.95
CA MET A 68 21.42 4.49 -4.31
C MET A 68 21.11 4.26 -2.83
N ASN A 69 21.45 5.26 -2.01
CA ASN A 69 21.12 5.27 -0.60
C ASN A 69 19.94 6.23 -0.35
N CYS A 70 18.74 5.70 -0.41
CA CYS A 70 17.51 6.44 -0.07
C CYS A 70 16.73 5.70 1.01
N PRO A 71 15.87 6.40 1.77
CA PRO A 71 14.96 5.72 2.69
C PRO A 71 13.99 4.80 1.96
N THR A 72 13.62 3.72 2.63
CA THR A 72 12.67 2.72 2.12
C THR A 72 11.37 2.79 2.92
N VAL A 73 10.24 2.76 2.21
CA VAL A 73 8.91 2.56 2.78
C VAL A 73 8.61 1.06 2.74
N TYR A 74 8.70 0.39 3.87
CA TYR A 74 8.29 -1.00 4.02
C TYR A 74 6.80 -1.06 4.26
N LEU A 75 6.09 -1.92 3.53
CA LEU A 75 4.66 -2.12 3.69
C LEU A 75 4.41 -3.45 4.41
N ALA A 76 3.69 -3.37 5.52
CA ALA A 76 3.25 -4.48 6.35
C ALA A 76 1.72 -4.52 6.37
N GLY A 77 1.13 -5.57 5.81
CA GLY A 77 -0.31 -5.64 5.67
C GLY A 77 -0.83 -6.98 5.17
N ASP A 78 -2.09 -6.97 4.83
CA ASP A 78 -2.82 -8.13 4.31
C ASP A 78 -3.03 -8.07 2.79
N SER A 79 -4.05 -8.78 2.28
CA SER A 79 -4.38 -8.88 0.86
C SER A 79 -4.77 -7.55 0.20
N THR A 80 -5.16 -6.55 0.98
CA THR A 80 -5.56 -5.23 0.46
C THR A 80 -4.35 -4.31 0.20
N VAL A 81 -3.17 -4.71 0.69
CA VAL A 81 -1.90 -3.98 0.53
C VAL A 81 -0.93 -4.70 -0.40
N THR A 82 -0.97 -6.03 -0.44
CA THR A 82 0.05 -6.90 -1.04
C THR A 82 0.20 -6.75 -2.54
N ASP A 83 1.37 -7.15 -3.04
CA ASP A 83 1.63 -7.34 -4.46
C ASP A 83 0.90 -8.60 -4.96
N GLN A 84 -0.28 -8.41 -5.51
CA GLN A 84 -1.08 -9.49 -6.06
C GLN A 84 -0.53 -9.99 -7.40
N PRO A 85 -0.64 -11.27 -7.72
CA PRO A 85 -0.31 -11.78 -9.04
C PRO A 85 -1.24 -11.19 -10.10
N GLY A 86 -0.78 -11.10 -11.32
CA GLY A 86 -1.58 -10.71 -12.47
C GLY A 86 -1.21 -11.55 -13.67
N ASP A 87 -2.21 -11.82 -14.51
CA ASP A 87 -2.02 -12.53 -15.74
C ASP A 87 -1.46 -11.62 -16.85
N TYR A 88 -0.76 -12.21 -17.80
CA TYR A 88 -0.36 -11.56 -19.04
C TYR A 88 -1.07 -12.25 -20.21
N PRO A 89 -1.60 -11.50 -21.19
CA PRO A 89 -1.59 -10.03 -21.28
C PRO A 89 -2.43 -9.36 -20.17
N TYR A 90 -1.97 -8.20 -19.72
CA TYR A 90 -2.63 -7.45 -18.66
C TYR A 90 -3.95 -6.84 -19.14
N TYR A 91 -5.02 -7.11 -18.40
CA TYR A 91 -6.35 -6.54 -18.65
C TYR A 91 -6.77 -5.72 -17.43
N PRO A 92 -6.78 -4.36 -17.54
CA PRO A 92 -7.22 -3.50 -16.45
C PRO A 92 -8.60 -3.87 -15.91
N GLY A 93 -8.76 -3.85 -14.59
CA GLY A 93 -10.00 -4.14 -13.89
C GLY A 93 -10.30 -5.63 -13.65
N THR A 94 -9.44 -6.54 -14.11
CA THR A 94 -9.66 -7.99 -14.01
C THR A 94 -8.70 -8.71 -13.08
N CYS A 95 -7.78 -7.99 -12.45
CA CYS A 95 -6.80 -8.56 -11.52
C CYS A 95 -7.07 -8.06 -10.10
N TYR A 96 -6.81 -8.89 -9.10
CA TYR A 96 -6.64 -8.41 -7.73
C TYR A 96 -5.44 -7.47 -7.66
N CYS A 97 -5.55 -6.44 -6.83
CA CYS A 97 -4.46 -5.50 -6.60
C CYS A 97 -4.56 -4.90 -5.20
N GLY A 98 -3.46 -4.91 -4.44
CA GLY A 98 -3.36 -4.16 -3.20
C GLY A 98 -2.88 -2.72 -3.47
N TRP A 99 -3.29 -1.76 -2.64
CA TRP A 99 -2.88 -0.37 -2.84
C TRP A 99 -1.36 -0.18 -2.72
N GLY A 100 -0.68 -1.03 -1.94
CA GLY A 100 0.77 -0.98 -1.84
C GLY A 100 1.49 -1.26 -3.17
N GLN A 101 0.85 -1.99 -4.07
CA GLN A 101 1.32 -2.23 -5.43
C GLN A 101 1.30 -0.95 -6.29
N MET A 102 0.41 -0.01 -5.98
CA MET A 102 0.21 1.22 -6.74
C MET A 102 0.90 2.44 -6.11
N LEU A 103 1.31 2.34 -4.83
CA LEU A 103 1.93 3.44 -4.09
C LEU A 103 3.20 4.00 -4.76
N PRO A 104 4.10 3.19 -5.36
CA PRO A 104 5.32 3.75 -5.96
C PRO A 104 5.06 4.79 -7.05
N ALA A 105 3.91 4.73 -7.75
CA ALA A 105 3.54 5.73 -8.75
C ALA A 105 3.29 7.14 -8.15
N TYR A 106 3.05 7.22 -6.86
CA TYR A 106 2.81 8.48 -6.14
C TYR A 106 4.04 9.01 -5.39
N LEU A 107 5.19 8.33 -5.52
CA LEU A 107 6.44 8.71 -4.86
C LEU A 107 7.51 9.04 -5.91
N ASP A 108 8.36 9.99 -5.60
CA ASP A 108 9.52 10.28 -6.44
C ASP A 108 10.71 9.35 -6.14
N ALA A 109 11.76 9.44 -6.95
CA ALA A 109 12.93 8.57 -6.86
C ALA A 109 13.77 8.75 -5.58
N ARG A 110 13.38 9.62 -4.65
CA ARG A 110 14.05 9.79 -3.35
C ARG A 110 13.59 8.77 -2.30
N LEU A 111 12.54 8.00 -2.60
CA LEU A 111 12.02 6.92 -1.75
C LEU A 111 11.88 5.65 -2.57
N SER A 112 12.22 4.51 -1.97
CA SER A 112 11.89 3.20 -2.52
C SER A 112 10.75 2.55 -1.73
N VAL A 113 10.04 1.60 -2.33
CA VAL A 113 8.97 0.83 -1.67
C VAL A 113 9.33 -0.65 -1.64
N SER A 114 9.20 -1.27 -0.47
CA SER A 114 9.37 -2.70 -0.27
C SER A 114 8.10 -3.29 0.34
N ASN A 115 7.34 -4.07 -0.43
CA ASN A 115 6.05 -4.61 0.01
C ASN A 115 6.19 -6.04 0.54
N HIS A 116 6.06 -6.19 1.85
CA HIS A 116 6.09 -7.48 2.57
C HIS A 116 4.70 -7.97 2.99
N SER A 117 3.65 -7.24 2.59
CA SER A 117 2.27 -7.61 2.85
C SER A 117 1.91 -8.91 2.13
N HIS A 118 0.97 -9.66 2.70
CA HIS A 118 0.58 -10.94 2.15
C HIS A 118 -0.90 -11.26 2.40
N SER A 119 -1.53 -11.94 1.47
CA SER A 119 -2.93 -12.33 1.57
C SER A 119 -3.17 -13.24 2.79
N GLY A 120 -4.21 -12.93 3.56
CA GLY A 120 -4.61 -13.72 4.73
C GLY A 120 -3.90 -13.35 6.03
N LEU A 121 -2.86 -12.52 6.00
CA LEU A 121 -2.11 -12.16 7.21
C LEU A 121 -2.94 -11.29 8.16
N THR A 122 -2.66 -11.50 9.44
CA THR A 122 -3.10 -10.70 10.58
C THR A 122 -1.89 -10.02 11.21
N THR A 123 -2.12 -9.11 12.15
CA THR A 123 -1.05 -8.51 12.96
C THR A 123 -0.19 -9.55 13.68
N ASP A 124 -0.72 -10.72 14.01
CA ASP A 124 -0.03 -11.81 14.68
C ASP A 124 0.75 -12.71 13.70
N THR A 125 0.09 -13.14 12.60
CA THR A 125 0.72 -14.06 11.64
C THR A 125 1.80 -13.38 10.81
N PHE A 126 1.70 -12.09 10.53
CA PHE A 126 2.75 -11.32 9.86
C PHE A 126 4.11 -11.47 10.56
N ARG A 127 4.11 -11.49 11.89
CA ARG A 127 5.32 -11.77 12.68
C ARG A 127 5.68 -13.25 12.68
N LYS A 128 4.70 -14.12 12.95
CA LYS A 128 4.94 -15.56 13.13
C LYS A 128 5.43 -16.26 11.86
N GLU A 129 5.01 -15.78 10.70
CA GLU A 129 5.39 -16.34 9.40
C GLU A 129 6.67 -15.72 8.84
N GLY A 130 7.33 -14.82 9.59
CA GLY A 130 8.66 -14.30 9.27
C GLY A 130 8.68 -13.04 8.40
N HIS A 131 7.54 -12.51 7.98
CA HIS A 131 7.48 -11.28 7.17
C HIS A 131 8.09 -10.08 7.90
N TYR A 132 7.81 -9.93 9.19
CA TYR A 132 8.38 -8.86 10.00
C TYR A 132 9.88 -9.04 10.20
N ALA A 133 10.38 -10.27 10.31
CA ALA A 133 11.81 -10.52 10.46
C ALA A 133 12.64 -10.03 9.27
N VAL A 134 12.06 -10.08 8.05
CA VAL A 134 12.72 -9.51 6.86
C VAL A 134 12.79 -7.98 6.99
N ILE A 135 11.71 -7.32 7.41
CA ILE A 135 11.73 -5.88 7.66
C ILE A 135 12.76 -5.53 8.73
N GLU A 136 12.84 -6.30 9.83
CA GLU A 136 13.83 -6.09 10.88
C GLU A 136 15.27 -6.22 10.37
N GLN A 137 15.52 -7.16 9.46
CA GLN A 137 16.84 -7.41 8.89
C GLN A 137 17.30 -6.28 7.97
N TYR A 138 16.40 -5.74 7.15
CA TYR A 138 16.77 -4.81 6.08
C TYR A 138 16.56 -3.34 6.44
N SER A 139 15.59 -3.02 7.32
CA SER A 139 15.31 -1.63 7.68
C SER A 139 16.44 -0.99 8.48
N ARG A 140 16.72 0.27 8.17
CA ARG A 140 17.76 1.11 8.77
C ARG A 140 17.13 2.32 9.47
N PRO A 141 17.83 2.95 10.41
CA PRO A 141 17.40 4.25 10.93
C PRO A 141 17.13 5.23 9.78
N GLY A 142 15.96 5.84 9.79
CA GLY A 142 15.51 6.74 8.71
C GLY A 142 14.50 6.12 7.75
N ASP A 143 14.34 4.80 7.73
CA ASP A 143 13.31 4.11 6.96
C ASP A 143 11.92 4.22 7.60
N TYR A 144 10.88 3.87 6.84
CA TYR A 144 9.49 3.88 7.28
C TYR A 144 8.89 2.48 7.23
N VAL A 145 7.98 2.17 8.16
CA VAL A 145 7.13 0.98 8.07
C VAL A 145 5.67 1.40 8.17
N PHE A 146 4.90 1.12 7.13
CA PHE A 146 3.46 1.34 7.10
C PHE A 146 2.74 0.06 7.49
N TYR A 147 1.83 0.15 8.46
CA TYR A 147 1.05 -0.96 8.96
C TYR A 147 -0.42 -0.79 8.61
N GLN A 148 -0.97 -1.70 7.79
CA GLN A 148 -2.40 -1.81 7.55
C GLN A 148 -2.88 -3.24 7.70
N PHE A 149 -3.63 -3.51 8.74
CA PHE A 149 -4.28 -4.79 9.05
C PHE A 149 -5.71 -4.56 9.50
N GLY A 150 -6.44 -5.62 9.85
CA GLY A 150 -7.79 -5.57 10.37
C GLY A 150 -8.74 -6.55 9.67
N HIS A 151 -8.64 -6.67 8.32
CA HIS A 151 -9.55 -7.52 7.54
C HIS A 151 -9.54 -8.99 7.92
N ASN A 152 -8.43 -9.49 8.43
CA ASN A 152 -8.29 -10.87 8.89
C ASN A 152 -8.31 -10.96 10.41
N ASP A 153 -7.78 -9.95 11.11
CA ASP A 153 -7.80 -9.87 12.58
C ASP A 153 -9.23 -9.97 13.13
N GLN A 154 -10.19 -9.23 12.55
CA GLN A 154 -11.59 -9.22 12.96
C GLN A 154 -12.25 -10.62 12.95
N LYS A 155 -11.72 -11.57 12.18
CA LYS A 155 -12.25 -12.95 12.11
C LYS A 155 -11.80 -13.80 13.29
N LEU A 156 -10.83 -13.34 14.07
CA LEU A 156 -10.20 -14.10 15.15
C LEU A 156 -10.54 -13.50 16.53
N PRO A 157 -11.18 -14.26 17.44
CA PRO A 157 -11.58 -13.75 18.74
C PRO A 157 -10.46 -13.12 19.57
N LYS A 158 -9.22 -13.64 19.44
CA LYS A 158 -8.03 -13.13 20.15
C LYS A 158 -7.40 -11.88 19.53
N LEU A 159 -7.87 -11.45 18.35
CA LEU A 159 -7.33 -10.30 17.61
C LEU A 159 -8.40 -9.21 17.40
N GLN A 160 -9.38 -9.12 18.31
CA GLN A 160 -10.33 -8.03 18.27
C GLN A 160 -9.64 -6.68 18.47
N ALA A 161 -10.26 -5.60 17.99
CA ALA A 161 -9.66 -4.27 17.87
C ALA A 161 -8.96 -3.79 19.15
N LYS A 162 -9.67 -3.80 20.29
CA LYS A 162 -9.16 -3.33 21.59
C LYS A 162 -8.39 -4.39 22.39
N ASP A 163 -8.08 -5.53 21.78
CA ASP A 163 -7.37 -6.66 22.40
C ASP A 163 -6.06 -6.95 21.63
N GLY A 164 -5.95 -8.12 21.01
CA GLY A 164 -4.73 -8.57 20.38
C GLY A 164 -4.27 -7.69 19.21
N TYR A 165 -5.20 -7.10 18.44
CA TYR A 165 -4.86 -6.18 17.35
C TYR A 165 -4.13 -4.94 17.90
N GLN A 166 -4.71 -4.25 18.89
CA GLN A 166 -4.10 -3.08 19.52
C GLN A 166 -2.74 -3.43 20.14
N ALA A 167 -2.65 -4.56 20.87
CA ALA A 167 -1.41 -5.00 21.50
C ALA A 167 -0.29 -5.27 20.47
N ASN A 168 -0.61 -5.86 19.34
CA ASN A 168 0.35 -6.14 18.28
C ASN A 168 0.85 -4.85 17.60
N LEU A 169 -0.05 -3.92 17.26
CA LEU A 169 0.35 -2.63 16.69
C LEU A 169 1.21 -1.82 17.65
N HIS A 170 0.82 -1.76 18.93
CA HIS A 170 1.63 -1.14 19.99
C HIS A 170 3.05 -1.70 20.00
N ARG A 171 3.19 -3.02 19.92
CA ARG A 171 4.50 -3.68 19.91
C ARG A 171 5.31 -3.29 18.67
N TYR A 172 4.73 -3.30 17.47
CA TYR A 172 5.41 -2.89 16.24
C TYR A 172 5.88 -1.45 16.31
N ILE A 173 5.04 -0.53 16.78
CA ILE A 173 5.40 0.89 16.94
C ILE A 173 6.64 1.03 17.82
N LYS A 174 6.64 0.42 19.01
CA LYS A 174 7.74 0.54 19.97
C LYS A 174 9.05 -0.04 19.44
N GLU A 175 8.99 -1.20 18.81
CA GLU A 175 10.16 -1.86 18.25
C GLU A 175 10.78 -1.04 17.11
N ASN A 176 9.96 -0.45 16.23
CA ASN A 176 10.47 0.41 15.16
C ASN A 176 11.08 1.69 15.72
N GLN A 177 10.39 2.41 16.62
CA GLN A 177 10.92 3.62 17.23
C GLN A 177 12.25 3.37 17.95
N ALA A 178 12.40 2.24 18.65
CA ALA A 178 13.64 1.86 19.32
C ALA A 178 14.82 1.64 18.36
N ARG A 179 14.52 1.35 17.07
CA ARG A 179 15.50 1.13 16.01
C ARG A 179 15.76 2.38 15.15
N GLY A 180 15.09 3.51 15.44
CA GLY A 180 15.15 4.71 14.61
C GLY A 180 14.41 4.58 13.28
N VAL A 181 13.49 3.62 13.18
CA VAL A 181 12.59 3.42 12.03
C VAL A 181 11.26 4.10 12.33
N TYR A 182 10.67 4.76 11.36
CA TYR A 182 9.48 5.59 11.50
C TYR A 182 8.20 4.81 11.21
N PRO A 183 7.42 4.42 12.24
CA PRO A 183 6.15 3.74 12.02
C PRO A 183 5.07 4.72 11.54
N VAL A 184 4.26 4.28 10.59
CA VAL A 184 3.06 4.96 10.11
C VAL A 184 1.91 3.97 10.16
N LEU A 185 0.79 4.33 10.74
CA LEU A 185 -0.41 3.51 10.70
C LEU A 185 -1.28 3.92 9.52
N VAL A 186 -1.88 2.92 8.87
CA VAL A 186 -2.88 3.12 7.82
C VAL A 186 -4.14 2.39 8.28
N THR A 187 -5.25 3.11 8.38
CA THR A 187 -6.52 2.51 8.77
C THR A 187 -7.01 1.54 7.69
N PRO A 188 -7.69 0.42 8.04
CA PRO A 188 -8.09 -0.59 7.06
C PRO A 188 -9.12 -0.06 6.06
N ILE A 189 -9.00 -0.45 4.78
CA ILE A 189 -9.96 -0.08 3.73
C ILE A 189 -11.37 -0.52 4.12
N ALA A 190 -12.35 0.36 3.97
CA ALA A 190 -13.75 0.03 4.16
C ALA A 190 -14.24 -0.98 3.10
N ARG A 191 -15.04 -1.94 3.52
CA ARG A 191 -15.65 -2.92 2.62
C ARG A 191 -16.89 -2.35 1.96
N ASN A 192 -17.24 -2.78 0.77
CA ASN A 192 -18.53 -2.47 0.14
C ASN A 192 -19.62 -3.42 0.67
N THR A 193 -19.86 -3.40 1.97
CA THR A 193 -20.80 -4.31 2.67
C THR A 193 -22.05 -3.59 3.12
N TRP A 194 -23.20 -4.14 2.72
CA TRP A 194 -24.52 -3.57 2.97
C TRP A 194 -25.50 -4.63 3.44
N ARG A 195 -26.39 -4.26 4.36
CA ARG A 195 -27.49 -5.12 4.76
C ARG A 195 -28.52 -5.19 3.66
N LEU A 196 -28.80 -6.39 3.16
CA LEU A 196 -29.73 -6.58 2.04
C LEU A 196 -31.17 -6.16 2.38
N ARG A 197 -31.56 -6.24 3.67
CA ARG A 197 -32.93 -5.98 4.13
C ARG A 197 -33.32 -4.50 4.00
N ASP A 198 -32.44 -3.59 4.36
CA ASP A 198 -32.73 -2.17 4.53
C ASP A 198 -31.74 -1.25 3.81
N GLN A 199 -30.82 -1.84 3.05
CA GLN A 199 -29.79 -1.11 2.31
C GLN A 199 -28.90 -0.23 3.20
N THR A 200 -28.79 -0.54 4.50
CA THR A 200 -27.90 0.18 5.40
C THR A 200 -26.46 -0.33 5.26
N TYR A 201 -25.50 0.59 5.24
CA TYR A 201 -24.09 0.25 5.24
C TYR A 201 -23.70 -0.48 6.53
N LEU A 202 -22.87 -1.51 6.39
CA LEU A 202 -22.36 -2.29 7.50
C LEU A 202 -20.85 -2.08 7.61
N ASP A 203 -20.44 -1.20 8.52
CA ASP A 203 -19.04 -1.02 8.83
C ASP A 203 -18.52 -2.16 9.71
N LEU A 204 -17.59 -2.92 9.17
CA LEU A 204 -16.99 -4.07 9.86
C LEU A 204 -15.60 -3.75 10.44
N LEU A 205 -15.06 -2.57 10.17
CA LEU A 205 -13.66 -2.23 10.44
C LEU A 205 -13.50 -0.91 11.21
N GLU A 206 -14.59 -0.23 11.56
CA GLU A 206 -14.58 1.03 12.28
C GLU A 206 -13.76 0.96 13.58
N GLU A 207 -14.00 -0.06 14.43
CA GLU A 207 -13.26 -0.23 15.68
C GLU A 207 -11.74 -0.45 15.46
N PHE A 208 -11.34 -1.06 14.33
CA PHE A 208 -9.94 -1.26 13.95
C PHE A 208 -9.30 0.05 13.47
N ALA A 209 -10.05 0.88 12.77
CA ALA A 209 -9.62 2.22 12.38
C ALA A 209 -9.45 3.11 13.60
N ASP A 210 -10.40 3.11 14.54
CA ASP A 210 -10.35 3.86 15.79
C ASP A 210 -9.09 3.53 16.61
N VAL A 211 -8.73 2.25 16.69
CA VAL A 211 -7.49 1.83 17.38
C VAL A 211 -6.25 2.42 16.70
N CYS A 212 -6.20 2.48 15.37
CA CYS A 212 -5.08 3.13 14.69
C CYS A 212 -4.99 4.61 15.06
N LEU A 213 -6.12 5.33 15.06
CA LEU A 213 -6.18 6.75 15.42
C LEU A 213 -5.75 6.99 16.88
N GLU A 214 -6.22 6.16 17.81
CA GLU A 214 -5.84 6.23 19.23
C GLU A 214 -4.33 6.00 19.43
N LEU A 215 -3.77 4.96 18.79
CA LEU A 215 -2.33 4.67 18.87
C LEU A 215 -1.51 5.78 18.21
N GLY A 216 -1.96 6.34 17.09
CA GLY A 216 -1.31 7.48 16.46
C GLY A 216 -1.19 8.67 17.38
N ALA A 217 -2.29 9.03 18.06
CA ALA A 217 -2.30 10.09 19.05
C ALA A 217 -1.42 9.78 20.27
N GLN A 218 -1.47 8.53 20.75
CA GLN A 218 -0.68 8.08 21.91
C GLN A 218 0.83 8.14 21.65
N TYR A 219 1.29 7.78 20.46
CA TYR A 219 2.71 7.69 20.10
C TYR A 219 3.22 8.90 19.32
N ASN A 220 2.34 9.87 19.02
CA ASN A 220 2.63 11.02 18.17
C ASN A 220 3.25 10.59 16.82
N ILE A 221 2.59 9.65 16.15
CA ILE A 221 2.95 9.14 14.82
C ILE A 221 1.83 9.39 13.82
N PRO A 222 2.13 9.52 12.51
CA PRO A 222 1.10 9.70 11.50
C PRO A 222 0.16 8.49 11.41
N VAL A 223 -1.13 8.82 11.24
CA VAL A 223 -2.16 7.85 10.83
C VAL A 223 -2.76 8.34 9.53
N LEU A 224 -2.67 7.53 8.50
CA LEU A 224 -3.27 7.77 7.20
C LEU A 224 -4.67 7.16 7.22
N ASP A 225 -5.71 7.99 7.22
CA ASP A 225 -7.09 7.55 7.43
C ASP A 225 -7.75 7.05 6.15
N LEU A 226 -7.19 5.98 5.59
CA LEU A 226 -7.71 5.32 4.39
C LEU A 226 -9.12 4.75 4.61
N HIS A 227 -9.49 4.41 5.87
CA HIS A 227 -10.83 3.96 6.20
C HIS A 227 -11.87 5.05 5.93
N ALA A 228 -11.64 6.26 6.41
CA ALA A 228 -12.54 7.39 6.21
C ALA A 228 -12.75 7.66 4.71
N HIS A 229 -11.68 7.79 3.93
CA HIS A 229 -11.76 8.03 2.48
C HIS A 229 -12.49 6.92 1.72
N SER A 230 -12.17 5.66 2.01
CA SER A 230 -12.80 4.52 1.33
C SER A 230 -14.26 4.32 1.75
N LYS A 231 -14.60 4.58 3.02
CA LYS A 231 -15.98 4.58 3.55
C LYS A 231 -16.80 5.68 2.88
N GLU A 232 -16.28 6.90 2.82
CA GLU A 232 -16.95 8.02 2.13
C GLU A 232 -17.26 7.69 0.67
N TYR A 233 -16.27 7.15 -0.06
CA TYR A 233 -16.45 6.71 -1.45
C TYR A 233 -17.56 5.66 -1.57
N VAL A 234 -17.56 4.62 -0.73
CA VAL A 234 -18.58 3.56 -0.77
C VAL A 234 -19.97 4.10 -0.41
N LEU A 235 -20.06 5.01 0.56
CA LEU A 235 -21.33 5.63 0.96
C LEU A 235 -21.89 6.56 -0.15
N GLU A 236 -21.02 7.37 -0.77
CA GLU A 236 -21.41 8.26 -1.87
C GLU A 236 -21.92 7.48 -3.09
N LYS A 237 -21.18 6.44 -3.50
CA LYS A 237 -21.52 5.63 -4.69
C LYS A 237 -22.62 4.60 -4.43
N GLY A 238 -22.75 4.12 -3.20
CA GLY A 238 -23.65 3.02 -2.87
C GLY A 238 -23.18 1.66 -3.40
N LEU A 239 -23.94 0.62 -3.05
CA LEU A 239 -23.54 -0.78 -3.30
C LEU A 239 -23.17 -1.08 -4.75
N GLN A 240 -23.91 -0.57 -5.72
CA GLN A 240 -23.72 -0.98 -7.12
C GLN A 240 -22.62 -0.16 -7.81
N ASP A 241 -22.65 1.15 -7.64
CA ASP A 241 -21.73 2.06 -8.34
C ASP A 241 -20.34 2.09 -7.72
N ALA A 242 -20.18 1.56 -6.49
CA ALA A 242 -18.86 1.32 -5.91
C ALA A 242 -18.18 0.03 -6.44
N LYS A 243 -18.92 -0.94 -7.00
CA LYS A 243 -18.37 -2.22 -7.48
C LYS A 243 -17.20 -2.11 -8.48
N PRO A 244 -17.18 -1.13 -9.41
CA PRO A 244 -16.11 -1.06 -10.40
C PRO A 244 -14.68 -0.94 -9.87
N ILE A 245 -14.49 -0.53 -8.62
CA ILE A 245 -13.17 -0.48 -7.99
C ILE A 245 -12.80 -1.75 -7.24
N PHE A 246 -13.74 -2.69 -7.08
CA PHE A 246 -13.48 -3.99 -6.47
C PHE A 246 -13.27 -5.06 -7.54
N PHE A 247 -12.57 -6.11 -7.16
CA PHE A 247 -12.47 -7.29 -8.04
C PHE A 247 -13.86 -7.85 -8.36
N PRO A 248 -14.13 -8.30 -9.58
CA PRO A 248 -15.45 -8.80 -9.97
C PRO A 248 -16.01 -9.85 -9.00
N GLY A 249 -17.15 -9.54 -8.38
CA GLY A 249 -17.80 -10.42 -7.40
C GLY A 249 -17.25 -10.31 -5.97
N ASP A 250 -16.24 -9.49 -5.72
CA ASP A 250 -15.69 -9.23 -4.39
C ASP A 250 -16.23 -7.90 -3.82
N TYR A 251 -16.28 -7.78 -2.50
CA TYR A 251 -16.73 -6.58 -1.78
C TYR A 251 -15.66 -6.05 -0.82
N THR A 252 -14.46 -6.64 -0.86
CA THR A 252 -13.34 -6.36 0.04
C THR A 252 -12.09 -6.00 -0.72
N HIS A 253 -11.71 -6.86 -1.68
CA HIS A 253 -10.46 -6.72 -2.41
C HIS A 253 -10.66 -5.83 -3.63
N THR A 254 -9.77 -4.89 -3.78
CA THR A 254 -9.76 -3.99 -4.93
C THR A 254 -9.20 -4.69 -6.19
N ASN A 255 -9.65 -4.22 -7.34
CA ASN A 255 -8.91 -4.41 -8.58
C ASN A 255 -7.83 -3.31 -8.71
N ASP A 256 -7.13 -3.26 -9.83
CA ASP A 256 -6.07 -2.29 -10.10
C ASP A 256 -6.55 -0.83 -10.09
N PHE A 257 -7.75 -0.54 -10.60
CA PHE A 257 -8.34 0.81 -10.52
C PHE A 257 -8.64 1.23 -9.07
N GLY A 258 -9.23 0.32 -8.30
CA GLY A 258 -9.49 0.56 -6.89
C GLY A 258 -8.20 0.71 -6.10
N ALA A 259 -7.22 -0.15 -6.34
CA ALA A 259 -5.92 -0.07 -5.69
C ALA A 259 -5.19 1.24 -6.01
N TYR A 260 -5.25 1.70 -7.27
CA TYR A 260 -4.71 2.99 -7.67
C TYR A 260 -5.41 4.15 -6.94
N LYS A 261 -6.74 4.13 -6.87
CA LYS A 261 -7.52 5.13 -6.11
C LYS A 261 -7.15 5.11 -4.61
N MET A 262 -7.07 3.94 -3.99
CA MET A 262 -6.67 3.82 -2.57
C MET A 262 -5.24 4.31 -2.33
N ALA A 263 -4.30 4.01 -3.23
CA ALA A 263 -2.94 4.55 -3.16
C ALA A 263 -2.91 6.08 -3.29
N GLY A 264 -3.81 6.65 -4.10
CA GLY A 264 -4.02 8.09 -4.20
C GLY A 264 -4.44 8.71 -2.86
N TYR A 265 -5.42 8.14 -2.18
CA TYR A 265 -5.84 8.58 -0.85
C TYR A 265 -4.70 8.46 0.18
N VAL A 266 -3.94 7.36 0.14
CA VAL A 266 -2.74 7.21 0.99
C VAL A 266 -1.74 8.33 0.72
N ALA A 267 -1.47 8.68 -0.53
CA ALA A 267 -0.55 9.75 -0.90
C ALA A 267 -1.07 11.13 -0.47
N GLU A 268 -2.36 11.40 -0.59
CA GLU A 268 -3.01 12.63 -0.08
C GLU A 268 -2.82 12.74 1.43
N GLU A 269 -3.13 11.69 2.18
CA GLU A 269 -2.96 11.63 3.63
C GLU A 269 -1.49 11.79 4.06
N ILE A 270 -0.53 11.19 3.33
CA ILE A 270 0.91 11.41 3.59
C ILE A 270 1.23 12.90 3.50
N ARG A 271 0.79 13.58 2.45
CA ARG A 271 1.07 14.99 2.24
C ARG A 271 0.42 15.88 3.30
N GLU A 272 -0.84 15.61 3.64
CA GLU A 272 -1.58 16.41 4.60
C GLU A 272 -1.11 16.17 6.04
N LYS A 273 -1.01 14.92 6.45
CA LYS A 273 -0.70 14.56 7.84
C LYS A 273 0.80 14.67 8.14
N CYS A 274 1.65 14.11 7.28
CA CYS A 274 3.08 14.06 7.58
C CYS A 274 3.77 15.43 7.50
N SER A 275 3.28 16.38 6.71
CA SER A 275 3.84 17.72 6.61
C SER A 275 3.78 18.51 7.92
N GLY A 276 2.80 18.22 8.79
CA GLY A 276 2.59 18.90 10.08
C GLY A 276 3.41 18.37 11.24
N TYR A 277 4.12 17.26 11.07
CA TYR A 277 4.92 16.67 12.14
C TYR A 277 6.23 17.43 12.35
N SER A 278 6.61 17.64 13.62
CA SER A 278 7.90 18.23 13.99
C SER A 278 9.09 17.33 13.66
N GLU A 279 8.86 16.02 13.58
CA GLU A 279 9.86 15.04 13.18
C GLU A 279 10.18 15.17 11.68
N ARG A 280 11.41 15.60 11.39
CA ARG A 280 11.86 15.90 10.01
C ARG A 280 11.65 14.73 9.02
N ALA A 281 11.73 13.51 9.48
CA ALA A 281 11.53 12.34 8.63
C ALA A 281 10.10 12.27 8.06
N TYR A 282 9.08 12.56 8.86
CA TYR A 282 7.71 12.58 8.34
C TYR A 282 7.48 13.73 7.35
N ALA A 283 8.04 14.92 7.62
CA ALA A 283 7.99 16.01 6.65
C ALA A 283 8.68 15.65 5.33
N TYR A 284 9.82 14.95 5.39
CA TYR A 284 10.52 14.45 4.20
C TYR A 284 9.67 13.43 3.41
N LEU A 285 8.97 12.54 4.08
CA LEU A 285 8.03 11.61 3.44
C LEU A 285 6.96 12.38 2.63
N ALA A 286 6.39 13.44 3.21
CA ALA A 286 5.42 14.29 2.51
C ALA A 286 6.03 15.03 1.30
N GLU A 287 7.26 15.50 1.40
CA GLU A 287 7.99 16.17 0.31
C GLU A 287 8.28 15.25 -0.89
N CYS A 288 8.36 13.94 -0.67
CA CYS A 288 8.61 12.96 -1.71
C CYS A 288 7.34 12.46 -2.41
N CYS A 289 6.16 12.84 -1.92
CA CYS A 289 4.90 12.49 -2.58
C CYS A 289 4.64 13.39 -3.78
N LEU A 290 4.43 12.75 -4.93
CA LEU A 290 4.09 13.43 -6.18
C LEU A 290 2.64 13.97 -6.13
N LEU A 291 2.45 15.16 -6.69
CA LEU A 291 1.13 15.69 -7.01
C LEU A 291 0.65 15.06 -8.32
N TYR A 292 -0.18 14.04 -8.24
CA TYR A 292 -0.91 13.62 -9.43
C TYR A 292 -2.17 14.48 -9.56
N THR A 293 -2.11 15.43 -10.49
CA THR A 293 -3.26 16.24 -10.93
C THR A 293 -3.96 15.63 -12.14
N SER A 294 -3.55 14.45 -12.58
CA SER A 294 -4.23 13.76 -13.68
C SER A 294 -5.49 13.06 -13.17
N PRO A 295 -6.61 13.20 -13.90
CA PRO A 295 -7.83 12.46 -13.58
C PRO A 295 -7.54 10.95 -13.58
N SER A 296 -8.27 10.22 -12.72
CA SER A 296 -8.30 8.77 -12.74
C SER A 296 -8.59 8.28 -14.18
N PRO A 297 -8.04 7.12 -14.61
CA PRO A 297 -8.29 6.58 -15.96
C PRO A 297 -9.75 6.38 -16.33
N ARG A 298 -10.68 6.74 -15.45
CA ARG A 298 -12.14 6.58 -15.64
C ARG A 298 -12.99 7.73 -15.07
N ASP A 299 -12.44 8.93 -14.89
CA ASP A 299 -13.26 10.12 -14.66
C ASP A 299 -13.82 10.68 -15.97
#